data_c135b6157deaeee99705515a9fe37d95
#
_entry.id   c135b6157deaeee99705515a9fe37d95
#
_cell.length_a   1.000
_cell.length_b   1.000
_cell.length_c   1.000
_cell.angle_alpha   90.00
_cell.angle_beta   90.00
_cell.angle_gamma   90.00
#
_symmetry.space_group_name_H-M   'P 1'
#
loop_
_entity.id
_entity.type
_entity.pdbx_description
1 polymer ?
#
loop_
_entity_poly.entity_id
_entity_poly.type
_entity_poly.pdbx_seq_one_letter_code
_entity_poly.pdbx_strand_id
1 'polypeptide(L)'
;KSSAASDVYKRQGYTVPDDVDYFHFTSNNTIYGTEMRFDPDVNVPLVADMSSDIFSRPIDVSKYNVIYAGAQKNLAPAGVTIVIVKEDALGHVDRAIPTMLDYRTHIKKGSMFNTPPCLPIYSALQTLKYYKEMGGIKEMEKRDLEKAAILYDAIDSSKIFVGTAAHEDRSIMNVCFVMKEEYKDLESEFIEFASSQGMVGIKGHRSVCLLYT
;
A
#
# COMPACT_ATOMS: atom_id res chain seq x y z
N LYS A 1 -2.03 8.89 20.65
CA LYS A 1 -2.76 9.94 19.95
C LYS A 1 -2.35 9.82 18.49
N SER A 2 -3.26 9.42 17.62
CA SER A 2 -3.09 9.51 16.17
C SER A 2 -2.86 10.98 15.83
N SER A 3 -1.67 11.35 15.40
CA SER A 3 -1.43 12.64 14.77
C SER A 3 -2.26 12.69 13.48
N ALA A 4 -2.87 13.82 13.22
CA ALA A 4 -3.73 14.00 12.06
C ALA A 4 -2.96 13.64 10.78
N ALA A 5 -3.64 12.98 9.86
CA ALA A 5 -3.09 12.49 8.59
C ALA A 5 -2.37 13.56 7.74
N SER A 6 -2.56 14.85 8.02
CA SER A 6 -1.90 15.95 7.29
C SER A 6 -0.38 16.00 7.44
N ASP A 7 0.20 15.42 8.49
CA ASP A 7 1.64 15.46 8.73
C ASP A 7 2.39 14.24 8.18
N VAL A 8 1.66 13.19 7.83
CA VAL A 8 2.23 11.94 7.31
C VAL A 8 2.64 12.06 5.83
N TYR A 9 2.13 13.07 5.13
CA TYR A 9 2.33 13.23 3.68
C TYR A 9 3.58 14.00 3.29
N LYS A 10 4.32 14.52 4.25
CA LYS A 10 5.61 15.18 3.98
C LYS A 10 6.74 14.25 4.39
N ARG A 11 7.51 13.83 3.41
CA ARG A 11 8.75 13.04 3.57
C ARG A 11 9.76 13.66 4.53
N GLN A 12 9.58 14.91 4.93
CA GLN A 12 10.56 15.68 5.64
C GLN A 12 10.07 16.04 7.04
N GLY A 13 10.87 15.67 8.05
CA GLY A 13 10.88 16.34 9.34
C GLY A 13 10.04 15.73 10.44
N TYR A 14 9.60 14.47 10.35
CA TYR A 14 9.12 13.82 11.56
C TYR A 14 10.28 13.19 12.33
N THR A 15 10.32 13.45 13.62
CA THR A 15 11.24 12.79 14.55
C THR A 15 10.46 11.70 15.27
N VAL A 16 10.94 10.47 15.20
CA VAL A 16 10.38 9.38 16.00
C VAL A 16 11.01 9.46 17.38
N PRO A 17 10.22 9.64 18.46
CA PRO A 17 10.76 9.61 19.82
C PRO A 17 11.36 8.23 20.15
N ASP A 18 12.45 8.19 20.89
CA ASP A 18 13.13 6.95 21.27
C ASP A 18 12.41 6.19 22.41
N ASP A 19 11.43 6.82 23.06
CA ASP A 19 10.66 6.28 24.19
C ASP A 19 9.30 5.69 23.80
N VAL A 20 9.10 5.41 22.51
CA VAL A 20 7.88 4.76 22.01
C VAL A 20 8.08 3.25 21.85
N ASP A 21 7.01 2.48 21.99
CA ASP A 21 7.05 1.03 21.89
C ASP A 21 7.35 0.55 20.45
N TYR A 22 6.88 1.30 19.44
CA TYR A 22 7.13 1.01 18.02
C TYR A 22 6.78 2.23 17.15
N PHE A 23 7.31 2.24 15.94
CA PHE A 23 6.90 3.15 14.87
C PHE A 23 6.09 2.37 13.83
N HIS A 24 4.84 2.79 13.63
CA HIS A 24 3.96 2.22 12.62
C HIS A 24 3.75 3.20 11.47
N PHE A 25 3.83 2.69 10.23
CA PHE A 25 3.50 3.46 9.04
C PHE A 25 2.77 2.61 8.00
N THR A 26 2.05 3.28 7.12
CA THR A 26 1.47 2.69 5.91
C THR A 26 2.33 3.10 4.73
N SER A 27 2.94 2.13 4.05
CA SER A 27 3.93 2.39 3.00
C SER A 27 3.34 3.06 1.77
N ASN A 28 2.11 2.72 1.41
CA ASN A 28 1.39 3.34 0.30
C ASN A 28 -0.03 3.75 0.69
N ASN A 29 -0.35 5.04 0.54
CA ASN A 29 -1.68 5.57 0.79
C ASN A 29 -2.50 5.60 -0.49
N THR A 30 -3.39 4.62 -0.63
CA THR A 30 -4.21 4.44 -1.83
C THR A 30 -5.15 5.61 -2.11
N ILE A 31 -5.63 6.32 -1.08
CA ILE A 31 -6.62 7.39 -1.25
C ILE A 31 -5.98 8.67 -1.78
N TYR A 32 -4.78 9.00 -1.31
CA TYR A 32 -4.11 10.25 -1.67
C TYR A 32 -3.02 10.08 -2.72
N GLY A 33 -2.68 8.85 -3.09
CA GLY A 33 -1.66 8.56 -4.09
C GLY A 33 -0.25 8.89 -3.63
N THR A 34 0.03 8.70 -2.34
CA THR A 34 1.37 8.90 -1.78
C THR A 34 1.99 7.60 -1.34
N GLU A 35 3.30 7.44 -1.57
CA GLU A 35 4.04 6.24 -1.26
C GLU A 35 5.39 6.56 -0.61
N MET A 36 5.74 5.82 0.42
CA MET A 36 7.05 5.87 1.06
C MET A 36 7.93 4.78 0.45
N ARG A 37 8.76 5.15 -0.54
CA ARG A 37 9.59 4.21 -1.30
C ARG A 37 10.96 3.95 -0.67
N PHE A 38 11.11 4.16 0.60
CA PHE A 38 12.30 3.88 1.38
C PHE A 38 11.91 3.20 2.70
N ASP A 39 12.84 2.48 3.29
CA ASP A 39 12.65 1.87 4.59
C ASP A 39 13.04 2.90 5.66
N PRO A 40 12.13 3.31 6.56
CA PRO A 40 12.46 4.26 7.63
C PRO A 40 13.65 3.81 8.46
N ASP A 41 14.59 4.72 8.71
CA ASP A 41 15.71 4.50 9.61
C ASP A 41 15.33 5.00 10.99
N VAL A 42 14.95 4.08 11.88
CA VAL A 42 14.46 4.36 13.23
C VAL A 42 15.09 3.42 14.25
N ASN A 43 15.28 3.91 15.47
CA ASN A 43 15.88 3.14 16.57
C ASN A 43 14.85 2.31 17.35
N VAL A 44 13.58 2.35 16.98
CA VAL A 44 12.49 1.64 17.64
C VAL A 44 11.91 0.54 16.73
N PRO A 45 11.20 -0.45 17.27
CA PRO A 45 10.57 -1.49 16.46
C PRO A 45 9.74 -0.92 15.31
N LEU A 46 10.01 -1.39 14.09
CA LEU A 46 9.34 -0.90 12.87
C LEU A 46 8.21 -1.83 12.46
N VAL A 47 7.02 -1.25 12.28
CA VAL A 47 5.80 -1.96 11.87
C VAL A 47 5.24 -1.31 10.60
N ALA A 48 5.00 -2.09 9.56
CA ALA A 48 4.51 -1.58 8.28
C ALA A 48 3.21 -2.24 7.82
N ASP A 49 2.26 -1.41 7.40
CA ASP A 49 1.15 -1.82 6.54
C ASP A 49 1.57 -1.67 5.08
N MET A 50 1.73 -2.81 4.40
CA MET A 50 2.07 -2.87 2.98
C MET A 50 0.91 -3.43 2.13
N SER A 51 -0.33 -3.27 2.58
CA SER A 51 -1.49 -3.89 1.92
C SER A 51 -1.66 -3.46 0.47
N SER A 52 -1.24 -2.27 0.08
CA SER A 52 -1.40 -1.78 -1.30
C SER A 52 -0.14 -1.86 -2.16
N ASP A 53 1.02 -2.13 -1.57
CA ASP A 53 2.30 -2.14 -2.29
C ASP A 53 3.19 -3.35 -1.98
N ILE A 54 2.66 -4.35 -1.25
CA ILE A 54 3.42 -5.60 -1.02
C ILE A 54 3.88 -6.20 -2.35
N PHE A 55 5.16 -6.58 -2.44
CA PHE A 55 5.81 -7.12 -3.65
C PHE A 55 5.94 -6.15 -4.84
N SER A 56 5.68 -4.85 -4.67
CA SER A 56 5.89 -3.85 -5.73
C SER A 56 7.36 -3.44 -5.88
N ARG A 57 8.13 -3.54 -4.82
CA ARG A 57 9.57 -3.19 -4.79
C ARG A 57 10.36 -4.12 -3.88
N PRO A 58 11.69 -4.24 -4.08
CA PRO A 58 12.57 -4.86 -3.09
C PRO A 58 12.58 -4.07 -1.78
N ILE A 59 12.50 -4.78 -0.66
CA ILE A 59 12.64 -4.23 0.70
C ILE A 59 13.65 -5.04 1.49
N ASP A 60 14.28 -4.42 2.46
CA ASP A 60 15.09 -5.12 3.45
C ASP A 60 14.21 -5.56 4.64
N VAL A 61 13.68 -6.78 4.55
CA VAL A 61 12.78 -7.34 5.57
C VAL A 61 13.41 -7.36 6.96
N SER A 62 14.73 -7.41 7.07
CA SER A 62 15.44 -7.46 8.36
C SER A 62 15.27 -6.19 9.21
N LYS A 63 14.93 -5.07 8.58
CA LYS A 63 14.65 -3.79 9.27
C LYS A 63 13.31 -3.76 9.99
N TYR A 64 12.39 -4.65 9.66
CA TYR A 64 11.03 -4.62 10.17
C TYR A 64 10.83 -5.64 11.30
N ASN A 65 10.13 -5.24 12.35
CA ASN A 65 9.65 -6.15 13.37
C ASN A 65 8.35 -6.84 12.92
N VAL A 66 7.46 -6.10 12.24
CA VAL A 66 6.25 -6.65 11.65
C VAL A 66 5.97 -5.97 10.31
N ILE A 67 5.70 -6.78 9.28
CA ILE A 67 5.06 -6.34 8.05
C ILE A 67 3.73 -7.08 7.95
N TYR A 68 2.67 -6.38 7.64
CA TYR A 68 1.41 -7.03 7.29
C TYR A 68 0.82 -6.45 6.00
N ALA A 69 0.09 -7.29 5.29
CA ALA A 69 -0.52 -6.91 4.01
C ALA A 69 -1.80 -7.72 3.77
N GLY A 70 -2.93 -7.03 3.68
CA GLY A 70 -4.15 -7.61 3.15
C GLY A 70 -3.99 -7.93 1.66
N ALA A 71 -4.35 -9.15 1.25
CA ALA A 71 -4.08 -9.62 -0.11
C ALA A 71 -4.90 -8.91 -1.20
N GLN A 72 -6.03 -8.30 -0.85
CA GLN A 72 -7.08 -7.86 -1.77
C GLN A 72 -6.70 -6.72 -2.73
N LYS A 73 -5.51 -6.16 -2.62
CA LYS A 73 -5.03 -5.11 -3.53
C LYS A 73 -4.01 -5.66 -4.53
N ASN A 74 -2.83 -6.03 -4.06
CA ASN A 74 -1.71 -6.37 -4.95
C ASN A 74 -1.38 -7.88 -5.03
N LEU A 75 -2.08 -8.75 -4.30
CA LEU A 75 -1.68 -10.15 -4.22
C LEU A 75 -2.75 -11.16 -4.64
N ALA A 76 -3.98 -11.03 -4.11
CA ALA A 76 -5.04 -12.04 -4.29
C ALA A 76 -6.43 -11.43 -4.03
N PRO A 77 -7.52 -12.18 -4.22
CA PRO A 77 -8.82 -11.79 -3.70
C PRO A 77 -8.83 -11.60 -2.18
N ALA A 78 -9.82 -10.88 -1.66
CA ALA A 78 -10.00 -10.68 -0.22
C ALA A 78 -10.12 -12.00 0.55
N GLY A 79 -9.68 -12.01 1.80
CA GLY A 79 -9.79 -13.15 2.73
C GLY A 79 -8.46 -13.66 3.27
N VAL A 80 -7.33 -13.16 2.78
CA VAL A 80 -5.98 -13.50 3.27
C VAL A 80 -5.25 -12.23 3.69
N THR A 81 -4.52 -12.32 4.78
CA THR A 81 -3.53 -11.33 5.20
C THR A 81 -2.20 -12.03 5.38
N ILE A 82 -1.17 -11.53 4.72
CA ILE A 82 0.21 -11.95 4.99
C ILE A 82 0.71 -11.18 6.20
N VAL A 83 1.36 -11.90 7.12
CA VAL A 83 2.10 -11.29 8.23
C VAL A 83 3.50 -11.87 8.23
N ILE A 84 4.49 -10.99 8.19
CA ILE A 84 5.90 -11.32 8.37
C ILE A 84 6.28 -10.70 9.71
N VAL A 85 6.67 -11.52 10.66
CA VAL A 85 6.99 -11.07 12.01
C VAL A 85 8.38 -11.58 12.40
N LYS A 86 9.18 -10.70 12.99
CA LYS A 86 10.47 -11.05 13.52
C LYS A 86 10.29 -11.91 14.77
N GLU A 87 11.01 -13.02 14.86
CA GLU A 87 10.80 -14.00 15.92
C GLU A 87 11.03 -13.41 17.33
N ASP A 88 12.05 -12.57 17.45
CA ASP A 88 12.39 -11.87 18.68
C ASP A 88 11.39 -10.76 19.07
N ALA A 89 10.45 -10.39 18.21
CA ALA A 89 9.37 -9.46 18.53
C ALA A 89 8.19 -10.12 19.27
N LEU A 90 8.23 -11.44 19.46
CA LEU A 90 7.13 -12.20 20.05
C LEU A 90 7.35 -12.49 21.54
N GLY A 91 6.28 -12.47 22.32
CA GLY A 91 6.29 -12.99 23.67
C GLY A 91 6.75 -12.03 24.79
N HIS A 92 6.86 -10.74 24.49
CA HIS A 92 7.34 -9.74 25.46
C HIS A 92 6.23 -9.08 26.32
N VAL A 93 5.00 -9.55 26.21
CA VAL A 93 3.86 -8.93 26.89
C VAL A 93 3.37 -9.82 28.02
N ASP A 94 3.41 -9.34 29.26
CA ASP A 94 2.97 -10.07 30.46
C ASP A 94 1.46 -10.17 30.62
N ARG A 95 0.69 -9.33 29.91
CA ARG A 95 -0.78 -9.37 29.93
C ARG A 95 -1.32 -10.57 29.15
N ALA A 96 -2.49 -11.04 29.53
CA ALA A 96 -3.22 -12.06 28.77
C ALA A 96 -3.58 -11.52 27.39
N ILE A 97 -3.14 -12.21 26.35
CA ILE A 97 -3.50 -11.92 24.94
C ILE A 97 -4.58 -12.90 24.51
N PRO A 98 -5.70 -12.43 23.93
CA PRO A 98 -6.69 -13.33 23.33
C PRO A 98 -6.04 -14.23 22.29
N THR A 99 -6.44 -15.50 22.25
CA THR A 99 -5.82 -16.54 21.41
C THR A 99 -5.62 -16.12 19.95
N MET A 100 -6.63 -15.46 19.37
CA MET A 100 -6.59 -15.03 17.95
C MET A 100 -5.71 -13.82 17.69
N LEU A 101 -5.33 -13.06 18.73
CA LEU A 101 -4.44 -11.89 18.62
C LEU A 101 -2.98 -12.23 18.94
N ASP A 102 -2.69 -13.49 19.28
CA ASP A 102 -1.33 -13.97 19.50
C ASP A 102 -0.79 -14.66 18.25
N TYR A 103 0.18 -14.02 17.58
CA TYR A 103 0.80 -14.60 16.37
C TYR A 103 1.42 -15.98 16.61
N ARG A 104 1.87 -16.29 17.82
CA ARG A 104 2.40 -17.62 18.16
C ARG A 104 1.38 -18.74 17.98
N THR A 105 0.08 -18.45 18.17
CA THR A 105 -1.02 -19.39 17.89
C THR A 105 -1.05 -19.78 16.42
N HIS A 106 -0.94 -18.80 15.55
CA HIS A 106 -0.96 -19.00 14.09
C HIS A 106 0.32 -19.70 13.61
N ILE A 107 1.48 -19.28 14.09
CA ILE A 107 2.78 -19.90 13.76
C ILE A 107 2.80 -21.36 14.15
N LYS A 108 2.40 -21.70 15.38
CA LYS A 108 2.37 -23.09 15.89
C LYS A 108 1.48 -24.01 15.08
N LYS A 109 0.46 -23.47 14.43
CA LYS A 109 -0.51 -24.21 13.60
C LYS A 109 -0.26 -24.07 12.10
N GLY A 110 0.88 -23.52 11.68
CA GLY A 110 1.21 -23.35 10.26
C GLY A 110 0.16 -22.50 9.54
N SER A 111 -0.34 -21.45 10.19
CA SER A 111 -1.41 -20.56 9.72
C SER A 111 -2.78 -21.23 9.53
N MET A 112 -2.97 -22.46 10.03
CA MET A 112 -4.21 -23.24 9.91
C MET A 112 -4.87 -23.49 11.28
N PHE A 113 -4.83 -22.51 12.18
CA PHE A 113 -5.56 -22.61 13.45
C PHE A 113 -7.07 -22.66 13.23
N ASN A 114 -7.57 -21.87 12.28
CA ASN A 114 -8.92 -21.95 11.74
C ASN A 114 -8.87 -22.47 10.30
N THR A 115 -10.02 -22.89 9.77
CA THR A 115 -10.15 -23.32 8.37
C THR A 115 -9.68 -22.21 7.42
N PRO A 116 -8.66 -22.46 6.59
CA PRO A 116 -8.09 -21.43 5.73
C PRO A 116 -8.98 -21.15 4.51
N PRO A 117 -8.97 -19.91 3.98
CA PRO A 117 -9.67 -19.57 2.74
C PRO A 117 -8.85 -20.07 1.53
N CYS A 118 -9.12 -21.29 1.09
CA CYS A 118 -8.30 -21.98 0.08
C CYS A 118 -8.16 -21.22 -1.24
N LEU A 119 -9.26 -20.64 -1.76
CA LEU A 119 -9.22 -19.95 -3.06
C LEU A 119 -8.32 -18.70 -3.05
N PRO A 120 -8.42 -17.77 -2.09
CA PRO A 120 -7.48 -16.65 -1.99
C PRO A 120 -6.02 -17.08 -1.80
N ILE A 121 -5.76 -18.13 -1.03
CA ILE A 121 -4.41 -18.67 -0.84
C ILE A 121 -3.87 -19.25 -2.16
N TYR A 122 -4.68 -20.01 -2.88
CA TYR A 122 -4.31 -20.53 -4.20
C TYR A 122 -4.04 -19.41 -5.20
N SER A 123 -4.90 -18.37 -5.24
CA SER A 123 -4.70 -17.20 -6.08
C SER A 123 -3.40 -16.47 -5.75
N ALA A 124 -3.11 -16.27 -4.46
CA ALA A 124 -1.85 -15.68 -4.01
C ALA A 124 -0.63 -16.49 -4.51
N LEU A 125 -0.70 -17.82 -4.43
CA LEU A 125 0.34 -18.70 -4.95
C LEU A 125 0.55 -18.49 -6.46
N GLN A 126 -0.53 -18.37 -7.24
CA GLN A 126 -0.42 -18.14 -8.69
C GLN A 126 0.19 -16.78 -9.01
N THR A 127 -0.22 -15.73 -8.29
CA THR A 127 0.36 -14.39 -8.42
C THR A 127 1.87 -14.39 -8.13
N LEU A 128 2.28 -15.05 -7.03
CA LEU A 128 3.71 -15.14 -6.68
C LEU A 128 4.53 -15.95 -7.70
N LYS A 129 3.95 -17.00 -8.28
CA LYS A 129 4.57 -17.73 -9.39
C LYS A 129 4.73 -16.85 -10.61
N TYR A 130 3.68 -16.12 -10.99
CA TYR A 130 3.72 -15.17 -12.08
C TYR A 130 4.81 -14.09 -11.87
N TYR A 131 4.90 -13.49 -10.68
CA TYR A 131 5.96 -12.52 -10.38
C TYR A 131 7.34 -13.13 -10.56
N LYS A 132 7.54 -14.37 -10.09
CA LYS A 132 8.81 -15.08 -10.24
C LYS A 132 9.15 -15.35 -11.70
N GLU A 133 8.20 -15.80 -12.51
CA GLU A 133 8.34 -16.07 -13.94
C GLU A 133 8.63 -14.80 -14.74
N MET A 134 8.04 -13.68 -14.33
CA MET A 134 8.23 -12.37 -14.95
C MET A 134 9.58 -11.70 -14.64
N GLY A 135 10.45 -12.31 -13.85
CA GLY A 135 11.76 -11.78 -13.50
C GLY A 135 11.88 -11.29 -12.05
N GLY A 136 10.86 -11.55 -11.22
CA GLY A 136 10.86 -11.22 -9.79
C GLY A 136 10.50 -9.77 -9.49
N ILE A 137 10.64 -9.39 -8.22
CA ILE A 137 10.17 -8.12 -7.70
C ILE A 137 10.84 -6.91 -8.37
N LYS A 138 12.11 -7.00 -8.75
CA LYS A 138 12.81 -5.92 -9.45
C LYS A 138 12.20 -5.61 -10.82
N GLU A 139 11.77 -6.64 -11.53
CA GLU A 139 11.09 -6.43 -12.82
C GLU A 139 9.68 -5.89 -12.61
N MET A 140 8.97 -6.29 -11.53
CA MET A 140 7.68 -5.70 -11.19
C MET A 140 7.82 -4.21 -10.87
N GLU A 141 8.77 -3.83 -10.03
CA GLU A 141 9.07 -2.41 -9.74
C GLU A 141 9.31 -1.60 -11.01
N LYS A 142 10.13 -2.12 -11.93
CA LYS A 142 10.41 -1.46 -13.21
C LYS A 142 9.14 -1.21 -14.01
N ARG A 143 8.27 -2.21 -14.12
CA ARG A 143 6.99 -2.12 -14.84
C ARG A 143 6.02 -1.15 -14.19
N ASP A 144 5.96 -1.14 -12.87
CA ASP A 144 5.11 -0.22 -12.12
C ASP A 144 5.58 1.22 -12.29
N LEU A 145 6.89 1.46 -12.28
CA LEU A 145 7.49 2.75 -12.60
C LEU A 145 7.15 3.22 -14.03
N GLU A 146 7.28 2.34 -15.03
CA GLU A 146 6.97 2.66 -16.43
C GLU A 146 5.48 3.00 -16.59
N LYS A 147 4.57 2.24 -15.99
CA LYS A 147 3.12 2.50 -16.02
C LYS A 147 2.77 3.83 -15.33
N ALA A 148 3.33 4.05 -14.15
CA ALA A 148 3.09 5.27 -13.40
C ALA A 148 3.60 6.51 -14.15
N ALA A 149 4.78 6.42 -14.78
CA ALA A 149 5.35 7.51 -15.57
C ALA A 149 4.43 7.94 -16.71
N ILE A 150 3.86 6.98 -17.46
CA ILE A 150 2.91 7.29 -18.56
C ILE A 150 1.74 8.16 -18.07
N LEU A 151 1.17 7.82 -16.91
CA LEU A 151 0.03 8.54 -16.36
C LEU A 151 0.45 9.90 -15.78
N TYR A 152 1.54 9.94 -15.02
CA TYR A 152 2.02 11.19 -14.43
C TYR A 152 2.48 12.19 -15.48
N ASP A 153 3.15 11.76 -16.55
CA ASP A 153 3.55 12.62 -17.67
C ASP A 153 2.30 13.21 -18.37
N ALA A 154 1.24 12.39 -18.55
CA ALA A 154 -0.01 12.87 -19.09
C ALA A 154 -0.71 13.89 -18.19
N ILE A 155 -0.72 13.67 -16.87
CA ILE A 155 -1.31 14.57 -15.88
C ILE A 155 -0.52 15.89 -15.82
N ASP A 156 0.79 15.81 -15.72
CA ASP A 156 1.67 16.98 -15.55
C ASP A 156 1.69 17.87 -16.81
N SER A 157 1.55 17.28 -17.98
CA SER A 157 1.40 18.03 -19.24
C SER A 157 -0.03 18.51 -19.50
N SER A 158 -1.01 18.08 -18.71
CA SER A 158 -2.42 18.40 -18.90
C SER A 158 -2.77 19.84 -18.56
N LYS A 159 -3.64 20.45 -19.37
CA LYS A 159 -4.28 21.72 -19.03
C LYS A 159 -5.42 21.55 -18.01
N ILE A 160 -6.01 20.34 -17.96
CA ILE A 160 -7.26 20.04 -17.24
C ILE A 160 -7.00 19.41 -15.89
N PHE A 161 -5.99 18.52 -15.81
CA PHE A 161 -5.71 17.72 -14.62
C PHE A 161 -4.52 18.21 -13.81
N VAL A 162 -4.51 17.85 -12.53
CA VAL A 162 -3.39 18.07 -11.61
C VAL A 162 -3.28 16.89 -10.64
N GLY A 163 -2.06 16.44 -10.37
CA GLY A 163 -1.78 15.39 -9.38
C GLY A 163 -2.05 15.87 -7.96
N THR A 164 -2.50 14.98 -7.08
CA THR A 164 -2.82 15.29 -5.67
C THR A 164 -1.62 15.21 -4.75
N ALA A 165 -0.58 14.46 -5.14
CA ALA A 165 0.64 14.25 -4.37
C ALA A 165 1.80 15.10 -4.90
N ALA A 166 2.69 15.54 -4.00
CA ALA A 166 3.97 16.12 -4.38
C ALA A 166 4.77 15.13 -5.23
N HIS A 167 5.53 15.62 -6.19
CA HIS A 167 6.20 14.78 -7.18
C HIS A 167 7.07 13.67 -6.54
N GLU A 168 7.80 14.00 -5.49
CA GLU A 168 8.68 13.09 -4.74
C GLU A 168 7.94 12.03 -3.91
N ASP A 169 6.65 12.26 -3.61
CA ASP A 169 5.83 11.39 -2.76
C ASP A 169 4.81 10.57 -3.55
N ARG A 170 4.81 10.69 -4.87
CA ARG A 170 3.85 10.01 -5.75
C ARG A 170 3.94 8.50 -5.65
N SER A 171 2.78 7.86 -5.51
CA SER A 171 2.65 6.41 -5.57
C SER A 171 2.85 5.88 -6.98
N ILE A 172 3.59 4.76 -7.10
CA ILE A 172 3.66 4.00 -8.35
C ILE A 172 2.56 2.95 -8.45
N MET A 173 1.81 2.73 -7.36
CA MET A 173 0.75 1.73 -7.28
C MET A 173 -0.62 2.30 -7.66
N ASN A 174 -0.85 3.56 -7.33
CA ASN A 174 -2.10 4.25 -7.64
C ASN A 174 -1.84 5.73 -7.94
N VAL A 175 -2.24 6.15 -9.11
CA VAL A 175 -2.08 7.52 -9.58
C VAL A 175 -3.34 8.31 -9.28
N CYS A 176 -3.24 9.24 -8.32
CA CYS A 176 -4.34 10.11 -7.94
C CYS A 176 -4.22 11.47 -8.59
N PHE A 177 -5.31 11.97 -9.13
CA PHE A 177 -5.40 13.28 -9.75
C PHE A 177 -6.79 13.88 -9.58
N VAL A 178 -6.90 15.17 -9.80
CA VAL A 178 -8.16 15.93 -9.79
C VAL A 178 -8.22 16.84 -11.00
N MET A 179 -9.39 17.33 -11.34
CA MET A 179 -9.53 18.42 -12.29
C MET A 179 -9.10 19.74 -11.64
N LYS A 180 -8.42 20.60 -12.40
CA LYS A 180 -8.13 21.96 -11.96
C LYS A 180 -9.44 22.72 -11.73
N GLU A 181 -9.44 23.67 -10.81
CA GLU A 181 -10.65 24.34 -10.34
C GLU A 181 -11.49 24.93 -11.47
N GLU A 182 -10.84 25.47 -12.51
CA GLU A 182 -11.49 26.05 -13.70
C GLU A 182 -12.24 25.02 -14.57
N TYR A 183 -11.98 23.71 -14.39
CA TYR A 183 -12.60 22.62 -15.15
C TYR A 183 -13.44 21.67 -14.28
N LYS A 184 -13.62 21.98 -13.03
CA LYS A 184 -14.26 21.09 -12.04
C LYS A 184 -15.69 20.71 -12.39
N ASP A 185 -16.42 21.61 -13.02
CA ASP A 185 -17.80 21.37 -13.49
C ASP A 185 -17.88 20.30 -14.59
N LEU A 186 -16.76 20.00 -15.26
CA LEU A 186 -16.67 18.97 -16.32
C LEU A 186 -16.37 17.56 -15.77
N GLU A 187 -16.23 17.38 -14.46
CA GLU A 187 -15.87 16.08 -13.86
C GLU A 187 -16.86 14.97 -14.25
N SER A 188 -18.16 15.25 -14.20
CA SER A 188 -19.19 14.27 -14.57
C SER A 188 -19.12 13.88 -16.03
N GLU A 189 -18.92 14.86 -16.92
CA GLU A 189 -18.78 14.65 -18.36
C GLU A 189 -17.52 13.81 -18.69
N PHE A 190 -16.40 14.10 -17.99
CA PHE A 190 -15.18 13.31 -18.12
C PHE A 190 -15.39 11.85 -17.69
N ILE A 191 -16.07 11.60 -16.57
CA ILE A 191 -16.37 10.24 -16.10
C ILE A 191 -17.23 9.48 -17.09
N GLU A 192 -18.26 10.13 -17.66
CA GLU A 192 -19.11 9.54 -18.68
C GLU A 192 -18.33 9.24 -19.97
N PHE A 193 -17.50 10.17 -20.42
CA PHE A 193 -16.62 9.97 -21.57
C PHE A 193 -15.68 8.78 -21.35
N ALA A 194 -14.97 8.75 -20.21
CA ALA A 194 -14.07 7.67 -19.88
C ALA A 194 -14.79 6.31 -19.85
N SER A 195 -15.98 6.26 -19.26
CA SER A 195 -16.81 5.06 -19.24
C SER A 195 -17.21 4.61 -20.64
N SER A 196 -17.53 5.55 -21.54
CA SER A 196 -17.84 5.25 -22.94
C SER A 196 -16.64 4.67 -23.71
N GLN A 197 -15.41 4.97 -23.28
CA GLN A 197 -14.17 4.41 -23.80
C GLN A 197 -13.77 3.08 -23.13
N GLY A 198 -14.64 2.50 -22.30
CA GLY A 198 -14.38 1.23 -21.59
C GLY A 198 -13.53 1.36 -20.34
N MET A 199 -13.25 2.56 -19.85
CA MET A 199 -12.54 2.78 -18.61
C MET A 199 -13.51 2.68 -17.43
N VAL A 200 -13.36 1.64 -16.61
CA VAL A 200 -14.24 1.38 -15.46
C VAL A 200 -13.53 1.79 -14.18
N GLY A 201 -14.27 2.41 -13.24
CA GLY A 201 -13.75 2.74 -11.91
C GLY A 201 -12.94 4.04 -11.82
N ILE A 202 -12.98 4.89 -12.83
CA ILE A 202 -12.30 6.21 -12.84
C ILE A 202 -12.85 7.15 -11.77
N LYS A 203 -14.12 7.01 -11.39
CA LYS A 203 -14.67 7.78 -10.28
C LYS A 203 -13.98 7.36 -8.99
N GLY A 204 -13.09 8.19 -8.51
CA GLY A 204 -12.29 7.96 -7.33
C GLY A 204 -13.06 7.93 -6.02
N HIS A 205 -12.34 7.96 -4.91
CA HIS A 205 -12.94 7.96 -3.58
C HIS A 205 -13.77 9.23 -3.38
N ARG A 206 -15.02 9.05 -2.97
CA ARG A 206 -16.06 10.10 -2.82
C ARG A 206 -15.64 11.35 -2.03
N SER A 207 -14.54 11.28 -1.31
CA SER A 207 -14.08 12.37 -0.42
C SER A 207 -12.86 13.11 -0.94
N VAL A 208 -12.17 12.66 -2.00
CA VAL A 208 -10.82 13.16 -2.26
C VAL A 208 -10.45 13.37 -3.72
N CYS A 209 -10.74 12.45 -4.66
CA CYS A 209 -10.19 12.58 -6.01
C CYS A 209 -10.83 11.64 -7.04
N LEU A 210 -10.55 11.91 -8.31
CA LEU A 210 -10.57 10.91 -9.37
C LEU A 210 -9.38 9.97 -9.12
N LEU A 211 -9.64 8.67 -9.10
CA LEU A 211 -8.63 7.67 -8.80
C LEU A 211 -8.52 6.70 -9.96
N TYR A 212 -7.31 6.46 -10.42
CA TYR A 212 -7.00 5.29 -11.21
C TYR A 212 -6.13 4.35 -10.37
N THR A 213 -6.61 3.15 -10.06
CA THR A 213 -5.84 2.08 -9.43
C THR A 213 -5.59 0.95 -10.40
#